data_4b422f62d729120d10cda6e6966389ea
#
_entry.id   4b422f62d729120d10cda6e6966389ea
#
_cell.length_a   1.000
_cell.length_b   1.000
_cell.length_c   1.000
_cell.angle_alpha   90.00
_cell.angle_beta   90.00
_cell.angle_gamma   90.00
#
_symmetry.space_group_name_H-M   'P 1'
#
loop_
_entity.id
_entity.type
_entity.pdbx_description
1 polymer ?
#
loop_
_entity_poly.entity_id
_entity_poly.type
_entity_poly.pdbx_seq_one_letter_code
_entity_poly.pdbx_strand_id
1 'polypeptide(L)'
;GTGSGEPGGASGAAAGTGSDAGSDAGPAAGFGQSPGGGTGRGIDAGLGGDLAKVLADIEAGLVSRMRLREVLADPALARQLTPSMSLVEQLLRDKANLSGVALANAKALIRRYVDEVAEVLRTQVEKAGVGTIDRSVPPKRVFRNLDVERTIWKNLTNWNPEDQRLYVDRLYYRHTARRTTPARLIVVVDQSGSMVDSMVNCTILASIFAGLPKVDVHLIAYDTRALDLTPWVHDPFEVLLRTNLGGGNDGPVAMAMAQPKIADPRNTVMVWISDFYEFDRSQPLFDAIQSVHRSGVKFIPVGSVNSSGHQSVNPWFRQKLKDLGTPVISGHIRKLVFELKNFLA
;
A
#
# COMPACT_ATOMS: atom_id res chain seq x y z
N GLY A 1 33.50 41.50 -38.53
CA GLY A 1 34.71 40.86 -38.89
C GLY A 1 34.49 39.35 -38.75
N THR A 2 34.15 38.65 -39.80
CA THR A 2 35.05 37.92 -40.74
C THR A 2 35.85 36.88 -40.00
N GLY A 3 35.72 35.62 -40.26
CA GLY A 3 35.91 34.70 -41.31
C GLY A 3 35.83 33.29 -40.69
N SER A 4 35.14 32.37 -41.23
CA SER A 4 35.40 31.44 -42.37
C SER A 4 36.57 30.48 -42.11
N GLY A 5 36.27 29.16 -42.22
CA GLY A 5 37.23 28.12 -42.46
C GLY A 5 36.78 26.73 -42.12
N GLU A 6 35.98 26.09 -42.99
CA GLU A 6 36.11 24.67 -43.34
C GLU A 6 37.20 24.52 -44.42
N PRO A 7 37.68 23.35 -44.87
CA PRO A 7 37.14 21.98 -44.89
C PRO A 7 38.20 20.86 -44.92
N GLY A 8 37.73 19.64 -45.13
CA GLY A 8 38.39 18.55 -45.79
C GLY A 8 38.82 17.40 -44.86
N GLY A 9 38.64 16.18 -45.11
CA GLY A 9 38.29 15.37 -46.27
C GLY A 9 38.61 13.95 -46.01
N ALA A 10 37.77 13.12 -46.46
CA ALA A 10 37.93 11.93 -47.31
C ALA A 10 38.69 10.68 -46.81
N SER A 11 37.98 9.63 -46.76
CA SER A 11 37.94 8.42 -47.60
C SER A 11 38.86 7.26 -47.19
N GLY A 12 38.30 6.06 -47.28
CA GLY A 12 39.04 4.82 -47.34
C GLY A 12 38.13 3.59 -47.18
N ALA A 13 37.56 3.20 -48.29
CA ALA A 13 36.88 1.92 -48.47
C ALA A 13 37.88 0.78 -48.79
N ALA A 14 37.51 -0.48 -48.45
CA ALA A 14 37.78 -1.74 -49.17
C ALA A 14 37.29 -2.88 -48.32
N ALA A 15 36.29 -3.69 -48.60
CA ALA A 15 36.05 -4.67 -49.63
C ALA A 15 37.06 -5.85 -49.57
N GLY A 16 36.53 -7.05 -49.28
CA GLY A 16 37.25 -8.29 -49.36
C GLY A 16 36.34 -9.47 -49.14
N THR A 17 35.74 -9.90 -50.17
CA THR A 17 35.13 -11.15 -50.59
C THR A 17 36.00 -12.37 -50.38
N GLY A 18 35.40 -13.54 -50.13
CA GLY A 18 36.08 -14.86 -50.22
C GLY A 18 35.14 -15.97 -49.85
N SER A 19 34.44 -16.45 -50.83
CA SER A 19 33.79 -17.75 -50.96
C SER A 19 34.82 -18.89 -50.94
N ASP A 20 34.48 -20.06 -50.37
CA ASP A 20 34.50 -21.26 -51.20
C ASP A 20 33.80 -22.46 -50.53
N ALA A 21 33.22 -23.27 -51.41
CA ALA A 21 32.46 -24.46 -51.20
C ALA A 21 33.38 -25.70 -51.10
N GLY A 22 32.88 -26.79 -50.51
CA GLY A 22 33.50 -28.11 -50.59
C GLY A 22 32.55 -29.18 -50.11
N SER A 23 31.85 -29.76 -51.08
CA SER A 23 31.15 -31.04 -51.06
C SER A 23 32.10 -32.20 -50.84
N ASP A 24 31.70 -33.25 -50.11
CA ASP A 24 31.69 -34.58 -50.71
C ASP A 24 31.05 -35.71 -49.87
N ALA A 25 30.40 -36.53 -50.53
CA ALA A 25 29.67 -37.76 -50.50
C ALA A 25 30.02 -38.80 -49.39
N GLY A 26 28.97 -39.58 -49.05
CA GLY A 26 28.98 -40.79 -48.26
C GLY A 26 29.67 -41.98 -48.89
N PRO A 27 29.58 -43.16 -48.26
CA PRO A 27 28.53 -44.13 -48.63
C PRO A 27 27.95 -45.02 -47.51
N ALA A 28 26.97 -45.75 -47.90
CA ALA A 28 26.02 -46.62 -47.30
C ALA A 28 26.53 -47.91 -46.57
N ALA A 29 25.53 -48.40 -45.80
CA ALA A 29 25.19 -49.81 -45.55
C ALA A 29 25.75 -50.49 -44.30
N GLY A 30 24.83 -51.02 -43.50
CA GLY A 30 25.04 -52.02 -42.47
C GLY A 30 23.77 -52.31 -41.66
N PHE A 31 23.04 -53.33 -42.11
CA PHE A 31 21.94 -53.96 -41.38
C PHE A 31 22.45 -54.62 -40.08
N GLY A 32 21.71 -54.40 -38.96
CA GLY A 32 21.95 -55.16 -37.73
C GLY A 32 20.74 -55.03 -36.77
N GLN A 33 20.12 -56.13 -36.52
CA GLN A 33 18.92 -56.42 -35.74
C GLN A 33 18.98 -55.95 -34.29
N SER A 34 17.76 -55.57 -33.76
CA SER A 34 17.37 -55.35 -32.33
C SER A 34 17.71 -56.59 -31.45
N PRO A 35 17.76 -56.52 -30.10
CA PRO A 35 16.55 -56.10 -29.30
C PRO A 35 16.89 -55.40 -28.01
N GLY A 36 15.84 -54.77 -27.43
CA GLY A 36 15.71 -54.63 -25.97
C GLY A 36 15.77 -53.24 -25.41
N GLY A 37 14.60 -52.75 -25.04
CA GLY A 37 14.28 -52.10 -23.78
C GLY A 37 15.05 -50.84 -23.39
N GLY A 38 14.46 -49.69 -23.57
CA GLY A 38 14.99 -48.45 -23.00
C GLY A 38 14.00 -47.32 -23.16
N THR A 39 13.23 -47.13 -22.16
CA THR A 39 12.28 -46.07 -21.89
C THR A 39 12.67 -44.72 -22.47
N GLY A 40 12.07 -44.33 -23.57
CA GLY A 40 12.00 -42.95 -24.04
C GLY A 40 11.07 -42.18 -23.09
N ARG A 41 11.63 -41.51 -22.11
CA ARG A 41 10.91 -40.51 -21.34
C ARG A 41 10.63 -39.32 -22.26
N GLY A 42 9.41 -39.28 -22.75
CA GLY A 42 8.88 -38.19 -23.52
C GLY A 42 8.89 -36.91 -22.72
N ILE A 43 9.63 -35.92 -23.21
CA ILE A 43 9.65 -34.54 -22.74
C ILE A 43 8.27 -33.85 -23.03
N ASP A 44 7.42 -34.48 -23.84
CA ASP A 44 6.10 -33.96 -24.23
C ASP A 44 4.96 -34.22 -23.22
N ALA A 45 5.14 -35.13 -22.26
CA ALA A 45 4.07 -35.42 -21.30
C ALA A 45 3.94 -34.41 -20.15
N GLY A 46 5.01 -33.66 -19.84
CA GLY A 46 5.02 -32.65 -18.78
C GLY A 46 4.34 -31.36 -19.17
N LEU A 47 4.61 -30.85 -20.35
CA LEU A 47 4.05 -29.60 -20.86
C LEU A 47 2.54 -29.71 -21.13
N GLY A 48 2.06 -30.85 -21.59
CA GLY A 48 0.63 -31.09 -21.80
C GLY A 48 -0.15 -31.21 -20.49
N GLY A 49 0.45 -31.78 -19.44
CA GLY A 49 -0.18 -31.90 -18.11
C GLY A 49 -0.32 -30.56 -17.39
N ASP A 50 0.70 -29.72 -17.47
CA ASP A 50 0.66 -28.38 -16.87
C ASP A 50 -0.30 -27.45 -17.62
N LEU A 51 -0.33 -27.52 -18.95
CA LEU A 51 -1.27 -26.74 -19.76
C LEU A 51 -2.72 -27.16 -19.51
N ALA A 52 -2.97 -28.48 -19.42
CA ALA A 52 -4.30 -29.01 -19.10
C ALA A 52 -4.77 -28.59 -17.69
N LYS A 53 -3.87 -28.54 -16.73
CA LYS A 53 -4.15 -28.07 -15.37
C LYS A 53 -4.46 -26.57 -15.33
N VAL A 54 -3.67 -25.77 -16.03
CA VAL A 54 -3.91 -24.31 -16.14
C VAL A 54 -5.23 -24.03 -16.87
N LEU A 55 -5.56 -24.77 -17.92
CA LEU A 55 -6.84 -24.66 -18.60
C LEU A 55 -8.01 -25.06 -17.69
N ALA A 56 -7.88 -26.16 -16.95
CA ALA A 56 -8.89 -26.59 -15.98
C ALA A 56 -9.10 -25.56 -14.85
N ASP A 57 -8.02 -24.92 -14.37
CA ASP A 57 -8.10 -23.86 -13.37
C ASP A 57 -8.78 -22.58 -13.94
N ILE A 58 -8.50 -22.25 -15.20
CA ILE A 58 -9.17 -21.14 -15.92
C ILE A 58 -10.64 -21.45 -16.13
N GLU A 59 -10.99 -22.65 -16.57
CA GLU A 59 -12.37 -23.09 -16.75
C GLU A 59 -13.15 -23.11 -15.43
N ALA A 60 -12.55 -23.64 -14.37
CA ALA A 60 -13.12 -23.62 -13.03
C ALA A 60 -13.36 -22.19 -12.52
N GLY A 61 -12.42 -21.29 -12.78
CA GLY A 61 -12.54 -19.87 -12.48
C GLY A 61 -13.64 -19.18 -13.28
N LEU A 62 -13.79 -19.50 -14.59
CA LEU A 62 -14.87 -19.00 -15.44
C LEU A 62 -16.25 -19.52 -15.00
N VAL A 63 -16.36 -20.82 -14.74
CA VAL A 63 -17.59 -21.43 -14.26
C VAL A 63 -17.98 -20.86 -12.90
N SER A 64 -17.00 -20.66 -12.00
CA SER A 64 -17.23 -20.03 -10.71
C SER A 64 -17.74 -18.59 -10.86
N ARG A 65 -17.17 -17.78 -11.77
CA ARG A 65 -17.65 -16.41 -12.03
C ARG A 65 -19.01 -16.36 -12.66
N MET A 66 -19.32 -17.25 -13.60
CA MET A 66 -20.65 -17.35 -14.21
C MET A 66 -21.70 -17.74 -13.18
N ARG A 67 -21.41 -18.75 -12.34
CA ARG A 67 -22.32 -19.16 -11.24
C ARG A 67 -22.48 -18.04 -10.21
N LEU A 68 -21.41 -17.28 -9.91
CA LEU A 68 -21.51 -16.13 -9.01
C LEU A 68 -22.48 -15.07 -9.54
N ARG A 69 -22.48 -14.78 -10.85
CA ARG A 69 -23.44 -13.85 -11.47
C ARG A 69 -24.88 -14.34 -11.37
N GLU A 70 -25.10 -15.64 -11.59
CA GLU A 70 -26.41 -16.28 -11.44
C GLU A 70 -26.89 -16.20 -9.98
N VAL A 71 -26.02 -16.50 -9.03
CA VAL A 71 -26.32 -16.40 -7.58
C VAL A 71 -26.59 -14.93 -7.19
N LEU A 72 -25.85 -13.98 -7.74
CA LEU A 72 -26.09 -12.56 -7.49
C LEU A 72 -27.36 -12.03 -8.16
N ALA A 73 -27.85 -12.67 -9.23
CA ALA A 73 -29.12 -12.30 -9.84
C ALA A 73 -30.35 -12.69 -8.97
N ASP A 74 -30.17 -13.65 -8.07
CA ASP A 74 -31.20 -14.07 -7.09
C ASP A 74 -30.92 -13.43 -5.72
N PRO A 75 -31.81 -12.53 -5.24
CA PRO A 75 -31.64 -11.90 -3.92
C PRO A 75 -31.62 -12.86 -2.74
N ALA A 76 -32.32 -14.00 -2.84
CA ALA A 76 -32.37 -14.99 -1.76
C ALA A 76 -31.04 -15.74 -1.63
N LEU A 77 -30.46 -16.13 -2.76
CA LEU A 77 -29.15 -16.78 -2.81
C LEU A 77 -28.02 -15.82 -2.45
N ALA A 78 -28.07 -14.57 -2.94
CA ALA A 78 -27.07 -13.56 -2.63
C ALA A 78 -26.95 -13.24 -1.14
N ARG A 79 -28.06 -13.28 -0.39
CA ARG A 79 -28.07 -13.08 1.07
C ARG A 79 -27.37 -14.20 1.84
N GLN A 80 -27.34 -15.42 1.30
CA GLN A 80 -26.70 -16.58 1.92
C GLN A 80 -25.18 -16.57 1.74
N LEU A 81 -24.66 -15.77 0.82
CA LEU A 81 -23.22 -15.66 0.62
C LEU A 81 -22.55 -15.04 1.84
N THR A 82 -21.52 -15.72 2.34
CA THR A 82 -20.66 -15.17 3.41
C THR A 82 -19.68 -14.20 2.80
N PRO A 83 -19.67 -12.93 3.27
CA PRO A 83 -18.71 -11.95 2.77
C PRO A 83 -17.29 -12.39 3.12
N SER A 84 -16.39 -12.35 2.14
CA SER A 84 -14.96 -12.63 2.33
C SER A 84 -14.13 -11.69 1.46
N MET A 85 -12.86 -11.48 1.81
CA MET A 85 -11.94 -10.66 1.02
C MET A 85 -11.85 -11.15 -0.43
N SER A 86 -11.68 -12.45 -0.61
CA SER A 86 -11.59 -13.08 -1.94
C SER A 86 -12.85 -12.82 -2.78
N LEU A 87 -14.03 -12.89 -2.18
CA LEU A 87 -15.29 -12.59 -2.86
C LEU A 87 -15.39 -11.09 -3.20
N VAL A 88 -15.02 -10.21 -2.29
CA VAL A 88 -15.02 -8.77 -2.53
C VAL A 88 -14.03 -8.39 -3.65
N GLU A 89 -12.84 -8.97 -3.66
CA GLU A 89 -11.88 -8.80 -4.75
C GLU A 89 -12.47 -9.19 -6.10
N GLN A 90 -13.09 -10.37 -6.16
CA GLN A 90 -13.72 -10.85 -7.40
C GLN A 90 -14.86 -9.93 -7.86
N LEU A 91 -15.68 -9.46 -6.93
CA LEU A 91 -16.79 -8.53 -7.23
C LEU A 91 -16.28 -7.17 -7.72
N LEU A 92 -15.19 -6.65 -7.15
CA LEU A 92 -14.56 -5.40 -7.57
C LEU A 92 -13.93 -5.53 -8.97
N ARG A 93 -13.34 -6.66 -9.29
CA ARG A 93 -12.81 -6.95 -10.64
C ARG A 93 -13.92 -7.07 -11.68
N ASP A 94 -15.04 -7.70 -11.32
CA ASP A 94 -16.15 -7.95 -12.23
C ASP A 94 -17.22 -6.83 -12.22
N LYS A 95 -17.05 -5.76 -11.42
CA LYS A 95 -18.08 -4.71 -11.23
C LYS A 95 -18.58 -4.09 -12.54
N ALA A 96 -17.69 -3.93 -13.53
CA ALA A 96 -18.05 -3.38 -14.84
C ALA A 96 -18.98 -4.30 -15.67
N ASN A 97 -18.98 -5.59 -15.35
CA ASN A 97 -19.76 -6.61 -16.05
C ASN A 97 -21.06 -6.96 -15.30
N LEU A 98 -21.30 -6.37 -14.13
CA LEU A 98 -22.50 -6.57 -13.34
C LEU A 98 -23.52 -5.46 -13.65
N SER A 99 -24.79 -5.82 -13.75
CA SER A 99 -25.89 -4.88 -14.00
C SER A 99 -27.15 -5.27 -13.22
N GLY A 100 -28.09 -4.33 -13.10
CA GLY A 100 -29.38 -4.55 -12.49
C GLY A 100 -29.32 -5.14 -11.08
N VAL A 101 -30.07 -6.19 -10.82
CA VAL A 101 -30.21 -6.86 -9.52
C VAL A 101 -28.86 -7.44 -9.04
N ALA A 102 -28.09 -8.04 -9.94
CA ALA A 102 -26.79 -8.62 -9.61
C ALA A 102 -25.81 -7.57 -9.08
N LEU A 103 -25.78 -6.38 -9.69
CA LEU A 103 -24.96 -5.26 -9.22
C LEU A 103 -25.43 -4.76 -7.85
N ALA A 104 -26.73 -4.65 -7.62
CA ALA A 104 -27.31 -4.23 -6.34
C ALA A 104 -26.94 -5.21 -5.21
N ASN A 105 -27.05 -6.51 -5.48
CA ASN A 105 -26.69 -7.55 -4.52
C ASN A 105 -25.18 -7.62 -4.26
N ALA A 106 -24.33 -7.44 -5.30
CA ALA A 106 -22.89 -7.33 -5.14
C ALA A 106 -22.51 -6.13 -4.26
N LYS A 107 -23.14 -4.97 -4.49
CA LYS A 107 -22.94 -3.78 -3.65
C LYS A 107 -23.33 -4.03 -2.19
N ALA A 108 -24.46 -4.69 -1.95
CA ALA A 108 -24.89 -5.04 -0.60
C ALA A 108 -23.91 -5.99 0.10
N LEU A 109 -23.31 -6.92 -0.63
CA LEU A 109 -22.33 -7.87 -0.14
C LEU A 109 -21.01 -7.19 0.23
N ILE A 110 -20.50 -6.32 -0.63
CA ILE A 110 -19.31 -5.51 -0.36
C ILE A 110 -19.54 -4.63 0.87
N ARG A 111 -20.71 -3.99 0.98
CA ARG A 111 -21.05 -3.15 2.13
C ARG A 111 -21.04 -3.94 3.43
N ARG A 112 -21.67 -5.13 3.46
CA ARG A 112 -21.64 -6.02 4.64
C ARG A 112 -20.21 -6.35 5.06
N TYR A 113 -19.33 -6.69 4.11
CA TYR A 113 -17.92 -6.96 4.38
C TYR A 113 -17.20 -5.74 4.97
N VAL A 114 -17.39 -4.57 4.35
CA VAL A 114 -16.78 -3.32 4.80
C VAL A 114 -17.21 -2.97 6.22
N ASP A 115 -18.51 -3.10 6.53
CA ASP A 115 -19.05 -2.81 7.86
C ASP A 115 -18.50 -3.76 8.92
N GLU A 116 -18.40 -5.05 8.60
CA GLU A 116 -17.86 -6.09 9.50
C GLU A 116 -16.37 -5.84 9.80
N VAL A 117 -15.55 -5.57 8.79
CA VAL A 117 -14.12 -5.25 8.97
C VAL A 117 -13.95 -3.92 9.69
N ALA A 118 -14.77 -2.91 9.38
CA ALA A 118 -14.73 -1.61 10.01
C ALA A 118 -15.00 -1.69 11.52
N GLU A 119 -15.95 -2.50 11.96
CA GLU A 119 -16.26 -2.68 13.37
C GLU A 119 -15.08 -3.28 14.15
N VAL A 120 -14.43 -4.30 13.58
CA VAL A 120 -13.23 -4.91 14.17
C VAL A 120 -12.07 -3.92 14.26
N LEU A 121 -11.84 -3.11 13.22
CA LEU A 121 -10.75 -2.15 13.18
C LEU A 121 -11.02 -0.92 14.05
N ARG A 122 -12.27 -0.45 14.13
CA ARG A 122 -12.66 0.68 14.97
C ARG A 122 -12.33 0.43 16.43
N THR A 123 -12.65 -0.76 16.94
CA THR A 123 -12.29 -1.16 18.31
C THR A 123 -10.78 -1.14 18.56
N GLN A 124 -9.96 -1.43 17.56
CA GLN A 124 -8.50 -1.36 17.67
C GLN A 124 -7.97 0.08 17.66
N VAL A 125 -8.59 0.96 16.86
CA VAL A 125 -8.21 2.38 16.72
C VAL A 125 -8.67 3.18 17.93
N GLU A 126 -9.91 3.02 18.40
CA GLU A 126 -10.48 3.76 19.53
C GLU A 126 -9.73 3.51 20.85
N LYS A 127 -9.28 2.27 21.09
CA LYS A 127 -8.41 1.94 22.24
C LYS A 127 -7.07 2.71 22.22
N ALA A 128 -6.71 3.30 21.08
CA ALA A 128 -5.50 4.09 20.90
C ALA A 128 -5.69 5.59 21.05
N GLY A 129 -6.91 6.06 21.01
CA GLY A 129 -7.28 7.48 20.87
C GLY A 129 -7.12 8.33 22.14
N VAL A 130 -6.20 8.01 23.04
CA VAL A 130 -5.78 8.92 24.13
C VAL A 130 -4.90 9.99 23.50
N GLY A 131 -5.47 11.15 23.24
CA GLY A 131 -4.76 12.27 22.63
C GLY A 131 -3.51 12.68 23.41
N THR A 132 -2.45 12.96 22.68
CA THR A 132 -1.15 13.37 23.22
C THR A 132 -1.27 14.68 23.98
N ILE A 133 -0.67 14.72 25.16
CA ILE A 133 -0.57 15.95 25.96
C ILE A 133 0.44 16.87 25.27
N ASP A 134 0.00 18.05 24.88
CA ASP A 134 0.88 19.07 24.33
C ASP A 134 1.75 19.68 25.44
N ARG A 135 3.02 19.31 25.45
CA ARG A 135 3.98 19.82 26.45
C ARG A 135 4.48 21.23 26.15
N SER A 136 4.20 21.77 24.97
CA SER A 136 4.55 23.15 24.62
C SER A 136 3.63 24.16 25.30
N VAL A 137 2.40 23.74 25.66
CA VAL A 137 1.44 24.56 26.36
C VAL A 137 1.67 24.44 27.88
N PRO A 138 1.94 25.56 28.59
CA PRO A 138 2.11 25.54 30.03
C PRO A 138 0.87 24.97 30.74
N PRO A 139 1.03 24.16 31.79
CA PRO A 139 -0.10 23.61 32.50
C PRO A 139 -0.95 24.73 33.17
N LYS A 140 -2.27 24.58 33.12
CA LYS A 140 -3.15 25.48 33.88
C LYS A 140 -2.88 25.33 35.37
N ARG A 141 -2.45 26.43 36.05
CA ARG A 141 -2.12 26.47 37.45
C ARG A 141 -3.39 26.59 38.34
N VAL A 142 -4.17 25.49 38.35
CA VAL A 142 -5.33 25.32 39.20
C VAL A 142 -5.12 24.15 40.14
N PHE A 143 -5.68 24.19 41.34
CA PHE A 143 -5.44 23.16 42.38
C PHE A 143 -5.72 21.74 41.86
N ARG A 144 -6.78 21.56 41.08
CA ARG A 144 -7.13 20.27 40.45
C ARG A 144 -5.99 19.65 39.61
N ASN A 145 -5.14 20.47 39.04
CA ASN A 145 -4.04 20.05 38.19
C ASN A 145 -2.71 19.94 38.95
N LEU A 146 -2.70 20.23 40.26
CA LEU A 146 -1.50 20.14 41.09
C LEU A 146 -0.98 18.69 41.10
N ASP A 147 0.28 18.52 40.75
CA ASP A 147 0.98 17.26 40.86
C ASP A 147 1.64 17.20 42.25
N VAL A 148 0.86 16.69 43.22
CA VAL A 148 1.26 16.66 44.62
C VAL A 148 2.54 15.88 44.83
N GLU A 149 2.62 14.70 44.22
CA GLU A 149 3.77 13.81 44.33
C GLU A 149 5.04 14.50 43.79
N ARG A 150 5.01 15.00 42.59
CA ARG A 150 6.13 15.74 41.99
C ARG A 150 6.47 17.01 42.76
N THR A 151 5.48 17.69 43.31
CA THR A 151 5.71 18.89 44.16
C THR A 151 6.45 18.51 45.42
N ILE A 152 6.07 17.44 46.14
CA ILE A 152 6.74 16.95 47.33
C ILE A 152 8.19 16.56 47.01
N TRP A 153 8.39 15.67 46.04
CA TRP A 153 9.72 15.18 45.68
C TRP A 153 10.68 16.28 45.24
N LYS A 154 10.20 17.29 44.52
CA LYS A 154 11.04 18.41 44.04
C LYS A 154 11.33 19.48 45.08
N ASN A 155 10.58 19.51 46.19
CA ASN A 155 10.82 20.42 47.34
C ASN A 155 11.35 19.68 48.59
N LEU A 156 11.71 18.40 48.49
CA LEU A 156 12.08 17.60 49.63
C LEU A 156 13.33 18.15 50.35
N THR A 157 14.21 18.89 49.67
CA THR A 157 15.34 19.60 50.23
C THR A 157 14.94 20.69 51.21
N ASN A 158 13.71 21.16 51.16
CA ASN A 158 13.15 22.21 52.02
C ASN A 158 12.37 21.61 53.22
N TRP A 159 12.58 20.32 53.52
CA TRP A 159 12.02 19.71 54.72
C TRP A 159 12.70 20.24 55.94
N ASN A 160 11.89 20.81 56.88
CA ASN A 160 12.39 21.20 58.21
C ASN A 160 12.02 20.13 59.24
N PRO A 161 13.02 19.45 59.80
CA PRO A 161 12.77 18.40 60.82
C PRO A 161 12.28 18.94 62.14
N GLU A 162 12.62 20.18 62.51
CA GLU A 162 12.18 20.81 63.76
C GLU A 162 10.70 21.09 63.76
N ASP A 163 10.19 21.66 62.68
CA ASP A 163 8.77 21.97 62.51
C ASP A 163 7.95 20.80 61.97
N GLN A 164 8.61 19.74 61.52
CA GLN A 164 8.00 18.60 60.80
C GLN A 164 7.16 19.07 59.58
N ARG A 165 7.66 20.09 58.90
CA ARG A 165 6.95 20.72 57.75
C ARG A 165 7.83 20.74 56.51
N LEU A 166 7.15 20.56 55.36
CA LEU A 166 7.74 20.74 54.02
C LEU A 166 7.41 22.14 53.53
N TYR A 167 8.41 22.96 53.32
CA TYR A 167 8.25 24.28 52.76
C TYR A 167 8.33 24.19 51.23
N VAL A 168 7.22 24.53 50.55
CA VAL A 168 7.10 24.40 49.12
C VAL A 168 7.49 25.73 48.46
N ASP A 169 8.63 25.74 47.80
CA ASP A 169 9.10 26.87 47.01
C ASP A 169 8.43 26.93 45.61
N ARG A 170 8.25 25.76 45.00
CA ARG A 170 7.68 25.67 43.66
C ARG A 170 6.61 24.59 43.55
N LEU A 171 5.43 24.98 43.03
CA LEU A 171 4.32 24.08 42.72
C LEU A 171 4.45 23.54 41.31
N TYR A 172 4.28 22.24 41.17
CA TYR A 172 4.31 21.52 39.88
C TYR A 172 2.88 21.12 39.49
N TYR A 173 2.55 21.31 38.21
CA TYR A 173 1.20 21.04 37.70
C TYR A 173 1.26 20.03 36.56
N ARG A 174 0.23 19.18 36.48
CA ARG A 174 0.05 18.23 35.38
C ARG A 174 -0.39 18.99 34.12
N HIS A 175 0.21 18.62 33.00
CA HIS A 175 -0.22 19.13 31.71
C HIS A 175 -1.59 18.56 31.36
N THR A 176 -2.54 19.41 31.01
CA THR A 176 -3.91 19.04 30.63
C THR A 176 -4.27 19.50 29.22
N ALA A 177 -3.43 20.32 28.61
CA ALA A 177 -3.65 20.76 27.23
C ALA A 177 -3.44 19.58 26.27
N ARG A 178 -4.44 19.31 25.46
CA ARG A 178 -4.36 18.33 24.38
C ARG A 178 -4.00 19.06 23.10
N ARG A 179 -3.28 18.38 22.23
CA ARG A 179 -2.97 18.88 20.89
C ARG A 179 -4.29 19.21 20.19
N THR A 180 -4.47 20.45 19.74
CA THR A 180 -5.71 20.93 19.10
C THR A 180 -5.62 20.89 17.58
N THR A 181 -4.40 20.91 17.02
CA THR A 181 -4.19 20.81 15.59
C THR A 181 -4.42 19.37 15.13
N PRO A 182 -5.35 19.15 14.19
CA PRO A 182 -5.57 17.81 13.66
C PRO A 182 -4.28 17.27 13.04
N ALA A 183 -3.97 16.01 13.33
CA ALA A 183 -2.91 15.31 12.62
C ALA A 183 -3.38 15.06 11.18
N ARG A 184 -2.53 15.31 10.19
CA ARG A 184 -2.85 15.05 8.79
C ARG A 184 -2.37 13.67 8.37
N LEU A 185 -3.28 12.89 7.82
CA LEU A 185 -3.01 11.57 7.26
C LEU A 185 -3.26 11.60 5.76
N ILE A 186 -2.23 11.44 4.96
CA ILE A 186 -2.33 11.33 3.51
C ILE A 186 -2.09 9.86 3.15
N VAL A 187 -3.09 9.20 2.60
CA VAL A 187 -3.02 7.81 2.16
C VAL A 187 -2.98 7.78 0.64
N VAL A 188 -1.91 7.24 0.10
CA VAL A 188 -1.73 7.05 -1.35
C VAL A 188 -1.74 5.56 -1.65
N VAL A 189 -2.64 5.13 -2.51
CA VAL A 189 -2.88 3.71 -2.79
C VAL A 189 -2.74 3.43 -4.29
N ASP A 190 -1.88 2.50 -4.59
CA ASP A 190 -1.74 1.91 -5.91
C ASP A 190 -2.96 1.04 -6.23
N GLN A 191 -3.56 1.24 -7.43
CA GLN A 191 -4.73 0.50 -7.92
C GLN A 191 -4.35 -0.67 -8.82
N SER A 192 -3.07 -1.03 -8.94
CA SER A 192 -2.66 -2.18 -9.75
C SER A 192 -3.34 -3.47 -9.28
N GLY A 193 -3.51 -4.40 -10.21
CA GLY A 193 -4.30 -5.61 -9.94
C GLY A 193 -3.76 -6.49 -8.82
N SER A 194 -2.47 -6.39 -8.49
CA SER A 194 -1.82 -7.07 -7.35
C SER A 194 -2.14 -6.45 -5.99
N MET A 195 -2.72 -5.24 -5.97
CA MET A 195 -2.88 -4.42 -4.78
C MET A 195 -4.29 -4.44 -4.17
N VAL A 196 -5.23 -5.22 -4.74
CA VAL A 196 -6.66 -5.17 -4.37
C VAL A 196 -6.91 -5.39 -2.88
N ASP A 197 -6.28 -6.41 -2.29
CA ASP A 197 -6.43 -6.72 -0.86
C ASP A 197 -5.95 -5.55 0.01
N SER A 198 -4.79 -5.00 -0.33
CA SER A 198 -4.22 -3.85 0.37
C SER A 198 -5.08 -2.61 0.19
N MET A 199 -5.61 -2.38 -1.00
CA MET A 199 -6.48 -1.25 -1.32
C MET A 199 -7.78 -1.29 -0.50
N VAL A 200 -8.47 -2.43 -0.44
CA VAL A 200 -9.71 -2.59 0.35
C VAL A 200 -9.45 -2.30 1.82
N ASN A 201 -8.44 -2.95 2.40
CA ASN A 201 -8.12 -2.79 3.81
C ASN A 201 -7.71 -1.35 4.16
N CYS A 202 -6.92 -0.71 3.31
CA CYS A 202 -6.46 0.66 3.56
C CYS A 202 -7.55 1.70 3.35
N THR A 203 -8.45 1.48 2.40
CA THR A 203 -9.64 2.32 2.21
C THR A 203 -10.54 2.29 3.44
N ILE A 204 -10.80 1.11 3.99
CA ILE A 204 -11.58 0.95 5.23
C ILE A 204 -10.87 1.65 6.40
N LEU A 205 -9.56 1.45 6.53
CA LEU A 205 -8.77 2.08 7.58
C LEU A 205 -8.76 3.61 7.47
N ALA A 206 -8.60 4.16 6.26
CA ALA A 206 -8.67 5.60 6.01
C ALA A 206 -10.02 6.17 6.43
N SER A 207 -11.13 5.48 6.13
CA SER A 207 -12.48 5.88 6.54
C SER A 207 -12.64 5.89 8.07
N ILE A 208 -12.09 4.89 8.76
CA ILE A 208 -12.13 4.84 10.24
C ILE A 208 -11.36 6.03 10.82
N PHE A 209 -10.16 6.33 10.30
CA PHE A 209 -9.39 7.49 10.75
C PHE A 209 -10.05 8.81 10.42
N ALA A 210 -10.74 8.91 9.28
CA ALA A 210 -11.51 10.10 8.92
C ALA A 210 -12.68 10.37 9.88
N GLY A 211 -13.21 9.32 10.53
CA GLY A 211 -14.21 9.44 11.59
C GLY A 211 -13.66 9.92 12.95
N LEU A 212 -12.33 9.98 13.12
CA LEU A 212 -11.74 10.41 14.39
C LEU A 212 -11.67 11.94 14.48
N PRO A 213 -12.09 12.54 15.62
CA PRO A 213 -12.17 13.99 15.81
C PRO A 213 -10.79 14.59 15.91
N LYS A 214 -9.89 14.70 15.18
CA LYS A 214 -8.54 15.29 15.20
C LYS A 214 -7.60 14.68 14.17
N VAL A 215 -8.17 13.99 13.19
CA VAL A 215 -7.41 13.45 12.08
C VAL A 215 -8.04 14.02 10.80
N ASP A 216 -7.22 14.71 10.01
CA ASP A 216 -7.61 15.21 8.69
C ASP A 216 -7.05 14.22 7.66
N VAL A 217 -7.93 13.44 7.04
CA VAL A 217 -7.55 12.34 6.16
C VAL A 217 -7.75 12.72 4.70
N HIS A 218 -6.70 12.53 3.92
CA HIS A 218 -6.72 12.62 2.46
C HIS A 218 -6.45 11.25 1.86
N LEU A 219 -7.23 10.86 0.88
CA LEU A 219 -7.11 9.58 0.19
C LEU A 219 -6.91 9.80 -1.31
N ILE A 220 -5.82 9.26 -1.83
CA ILE A 220 -5.46 9.34 -3.25
C ILE A 220 -5.27 7.91 -3.75
N ALA A 221 -5.92 7.56 -4.84
CA ALA A 221 -5.66 6.33 -5.56
C ALA A 221 -4.97 6.64 -6.89
N TYR A 222 -4.08 5.77 -7.36
CA TYR A 222 -3.40 6.00 -8.63
C TYR A 222 -3.16 4.73 -9.44
N ASP A 223 -3.11 4.93 -10.72
CA ASP A 223 -2.61 4.01 -11.75
C ASP A 223 -1.62 4.80 -12.63
N THR A 224 -1.88 4.97 -13.92
CA THR A 224 -1.22 5.95 -14.79
C THR A 224 -1.70 7.39 -14.54
N ARG A 225 -2.75 7.54 -13.74
CA ARG A 225 -3.34 8.82 -13.33
C ARG A 225 -3.62 8.78 -11.84
N ALA A 226 -3.63 9.95 -11.20
CA ALA A 226 -4.03 10.06 -9.80
C ALA A 226 -5.49 10.53 -9.69
N LEU A 227 -6.19 9.96 -8.73
CA LEU A 227 -7.58 10.28 -8.41
C LEU A 227 -7.68 10.68 -6.93
N ASP A 228 -8.16 11.89 -6.67
CA ASP A 228 -8.45 12.35 -5.31
C ASP A 228 -9.79 11.78 -4.82
N LEU A 229 -9.73 10.86 -3.89
CA LEU A 229 -10.88 10.20 -3.28
C LEU A 229 -11.25 10.78 -1.91
N THR A 230 -10.57 11.85 -1.48
CA THR A 230 -10.82 12.52 -0.20
C THR A 230 -12.28 12.87 0.04
N PRO A 231 -13.08 13.36 -0.95
CA PRO A 231 -14.48 13.68 -0.71
C PRO A 231 -15.35 12.49 -0.28
N TRP A 232 -14.92 11.27 -0.58
CA TRP A 232 -15.65 10.03 -0.27
C TRP A 232 -15.01 9.21 0.84
N VAL A 233 -13.96 9.71 1.49
CA VAL A 233 -13.18 8.94 2.48
C VAL A 233 -14.01 8.43 3.66
N HIS A 234 -15.12 9.08 3.98
CA HIS A 234 -16.03 8.63 5.05
C HIS A 234 -16.94 7.46 4.65
N ASP A 235 -17.04 7.15 3.35
CA ASP A 235 -17.77 5.98 2.85
C ASP A 235 -16.81 5.08 2.05
N PRO A 236 -16.18 4.10 2.70
CA PRO A 236 -15.21 3.21 2.05
C PRO A 236 -15.83 2.41 0.90
N PHE A 237 -17.12 2.17 0.94
CA PHE A 237 -17.83 1.51 -0.13
C PHE A 237 -17.87 2.38 -1.42
N GLU A 238 -18.20 3.68 -1.28
CA GLU A 238 -18.16 4.60 -2.42
C GLU A 238 -16.75 4.78 -2.98
N VAL A 239 -15.73 4.80 -2.11
CA VAL A 239 -14.32 4.80 -2.55
C VAL A 239 -14.04 3.58 -3.42
N LEU A 240 -14.35 2.37 -2.96
CA LEU A 240 -14.09 1.12 -3.67
C LEU A 240 -14.84 1.04 -5.01
N LEU A 241 -16.04 1.62 -5.08
CA LEU A 241 -16.78 1.69 -6.36
C LEU A 241 -16.13 2.64 -7.37
N ARG A 242 -15.45 3.68 -6.93
CA ARG A 242 -14.79 4.68 -7.78
C ARG A 242 -13.41 4.28 -8.24
N THR A 243 -12.73 3.41 -7.50
CA THR A 243 -11.43 2.87 -7.89
C THR A 243 -11.55 1.97 -9.11
N ASN A 244 -10.59 2.02 -10.01
CA ASN A 244 -10.47 1.11 -11.14
C ASN A 244 -9.31 0.15 -10.88
N LEU A 245 -9.58 -1.15 -10.98
CA LEU A 245 -8.56 -2.16 -10.82
C LEU A 245 -7.89 -2.44 -12.16
N GLY A 246 -6.60 -2.21 -12.22
CA GLY A 246 -5.79 -2.44 -13.41
C GLY A 246 -5.29 -1.14 -14.03
N GLY A 247 -4.17 -1.23 -14.69
CA GLY A 247 -3.44 -0.10 -15.27
C GLY A 247 -1.95 -0.22 -15.00
N GLY A 248 -1.18 0.72 -15.51
CA GLY A 248 0.24 0.88 -15.15
C GLY A 248 0.41 1.65 -13.84
N ASN A 249 1.66 1.88 -13.43
CA ASN A 249 2.00 2.67 -12.25
C ASN A 249 2.72 3.96 -12.67
N ASP A 250 2.23 5.11 -12.18
CA ASP A 250 2.92 6.39 -12.28
C ASP A 250 2.89 7.09 -10.90
N GLY A 251 3.75 6.63 -10.00
CA GLY A 251 3.87 7.18 -8.65
C GLY A 251 4.19 8.67 -8.60
N PRO A 252 5.06 9.24 -9.46
CA PRO A 252 5.29 10.67 -9.56
C PRO A 252 4.02 11.51 -9.73
N VAL A 253 3.05 11.05 -10.53
CA VAL A 253 1.76 11.74 -10.71
C VAL A 253 0.96 11.76 -9.41
N ALA A 254 0.93 10.63 -8.70
CA ALA A 254 0.29 10.56 -7.39
C ALA A 254 1.00 11.44 -6.35
N MET A 255 2.32 11.49 -6.37
CA MET A 255 3.09 12.36 -5.47
C MET A 255 2.84 13.83 -5.74
N ALA A 256 2.75 14.24 -7.01
CA ALA A 256 2.39 15.61 -7.38
C ALA A 256 1.01 16.03 -6.86
N MET A 257 0.06 15.10 -6.75
CA MET A 257 -1.25 15.34 -6.15
C MET A 257 -1.20 15.35 -4.61
N ALA A 258 -0.33 14.54 -4.00
CA ALA A 258 -0.21 14.40 -2.55
C ALA A 258 0.56 15.55 -1.89
N GLN A 259 1.64 16.04 -2.50
CA GLN A 259 2.51 17.09 -1.95
C GLN A 259 1.76 18.37 -1.55
N PRO A 260 0.85 18.93 -2.37
CA PRO A 260 0.11 20.14 -1.99
C PRO A 260 -0.80 19.97 -0.76
N LYS A 261 -1.12 18.72 -0.41
CA LYS A 261 -1.93 18.40 0.78
C LYS A 261 -1.10 18.44 2.08
N ILE A 262 0.22 18.57 2.02
CA ILE A 262 1.09 18.70 3.19
C ILE A 262 1.04 20.14 3.69
N ALA A 263 0.23 20.42 4.72
CA ALA A 263 0.14 21.76 5.30
C ALA A 263 1.20 22.00 6.40
N ASP A 264 1.39 21.01 7.28
CA ASP A 264 2.40 21.02 8.34
C ASP A 264 3.18 19.70 8.28
N PRO A 265 4.40 19.70 7.74
CA PRO A 265 5.17 18.46 7.56
C PRO A 265 5.37 17.66 8.84
N ARG A 266 5.65 18.33 9.97
CA ARG A 266 5.89 17.63 11.25
C ARG A 266 4.63 17.03 11.87
N ASN A 267 3.46 17.48 11.44
CA ASN A 267 2.17 16.99 11.87
C ASN A 267 1.47 16.15 10.79
N THR A 268 2.21 15.74 9.77
CA THR A 268 1.71 14.96 8.64
C THR A 268 2.34 13.57 8.59
N VAL A 269 1.50 12.56 8.41
CA VAL A 269 1.91 11.21 8.00
C VAL A 269 1.48 10.99 6.56
N MET A 270 2.38 10.47 5.76
CA MET A 270 2.07 9.98 4.42
C MET A 270 2.25 8.47 4.39
N VAL A 271 1.17 7.75 4.15
CA VAL A 271 1.16 6.29 3.96
C VAL A 271 1.13 6.02 2.46
N TRP A 272 2.13 5.32 1.97
CA TRP A 272 2.24 4.97 0.56
C TRP A 272 2.15 3.46 0.38
N ILE A 273 1.12 3.00 -0.30
CA ILE A 273 0.78 1.58 -0.43
C ILE A 273 0.98 1.18 -1.88
N SER A 274 2.04 0.43 -2.15
CA SER A 274 2.41 -0.01 -3.50
C SER A 274 3.38 -1.20 -3.44
N ASP A 275 3.47 -1.96 -4.49
CA ASP A 275 4.57 -2.90 -4.71
C ASP A 275 5.83 -2.21 -5.28
N PHE A 276 5.73 -0.91 -5.58
CA PHE A 276 6.82 -0.05 -6.06
C PHE A 276 7.45 -0.50 -7.39
N TYR A 277 6.72 -1.17 -8.26
CA TYR A 277 7.18 -1.49 -9.61
C TYR A 277 6.83 -0.35 -10.57
N GLU A 278 7.61 0.75 -10.51
CA GLU A 278 7.37 2.01 -11.25
C GLU A 278 8.15 2.09 -12.57
N PHE A 279 8.76 0.99 -13.00
CA PHE A 279 9.57 0.89 -14.22
C PHE A 279 10.59 2.03 -14.34
N ASP A 280 10.51 2.86 -15.36
CA ASP A 280 11.38 4.02 -15.62
C ASP A 280 11.09 5.22 -14.69
N ARG A 281 10.00 5.19 -13.93
CA ARG A 281 9.61 6.23 -12.96
C ARG A 281 10.15 6.01 -11.55
N SER A 282 10.91 4.94 -11.32
CA SER A 282 11.41 4.58 -9.98
C SER A 282 12.28 5.67 -9.35
N GLN A 283 13.24 6.23 -10.09
CA GLN A 283 14.11 7.28 -9.55
C GLN A 283 13.35 8.58 -9.27
N PRO A 284 12.53 9.12 -10.20
CA PRO A 284 11.70 10.29 -9.93
C PRO A 284 10.79 10.16 -8.70
N LEU A 285 10.16 9.00 -8.52
CA LEU A 285 9.34 8.74 -7.34
C LEU A 285 10.19 8.73 -6.06
N PHE A 286 11.35 8.07 -6.09
CA PHE A 286 12.23 8.01 -4.92
C PHE A 286 12.74 9.40 -4.52
N ASP A 287 13.13 10.24 -5.47
CA ASP A 287 13.60 11.61 -5.21
C ASP A 287 12.47 12.44 -4.56
N ALA A 288 11.25 12.28 -5.03
CA ALA A 288 10.10 12.95 -4.45
C ALA A 288 9.79 12.44 -3.02
N ILE A 289 9.86 11.13 -2.78
CA ILE A 289 9.73 10.53 -1.43
C ILE A 289 10.82 11.09 -0.50
N GLN A 290 12.07 11.14 -0.96
CA GLN A 290 13.17 11.67 -0.17
C GLN A 290 12.96 13.15 0.19
N SER A 291 12.45 13.95 -0.74
CA SER A 291 12.10 15.35 -0.50
C SER A 291 11.02 15.50 0.57
N VAL A 292 9.95 14.73 0.47
CA VAL A 292 8.85 14.69 1.45
C VAL A 292 9.35 14.25 2.82
N HIS A 293 10.16 13.20 2.88
CA HIS A 293 10.76 12.73 4.15
C HIS A 293 11.65 13.78 4.79
N ARG A 294 12.53 14.45 4.00
CA ARG A 294 13.42 15.52 4.48
C ARG A 294 12.67 16.75 4.98
N SER A 295 11.47 17.01 4.50
CA SER A 295 10.62 18.11 4.99
C SER A 295 10.13 17.89 6.42
N GLY A 296 10.23 16.67 6.96
CA GLY A 296 9.79 16.28 8.29
C GLY A 296 8.47 15.51 8.33
N VAL A 297 7.91 15.17 7.17
CA VAL A 297 6.75 14.27 7.07
C VAL A 297 7.16 12.85 7.49
N LYS A 298 6.35 12.22 8.33
CA LYS A 298 6.51 10.79 8.61
C LYS A 298 6.03 9.98 7.41
N PHE A 299 6.96 9.49 6.61
CA PHE A 299 6.66 8.63 5.46
C PHE A 299 6.60 7.17 5.89
N ILE A 300 5.52 6.46 5.57
CA ILE A 300 5.29 5.05 5.90
C ILE A 300 5.04 4.28 4.59
N PRO A 301 6.06 3.62 4.03
CA PRO A 301 5.88 2.77 2.87
C PRO A 301 5.29 1.42 3.28
N VAL A 302 4.23 1.00 2.60
CA VAL A 302 3.52 -0.25 2.83
C VAL A 302 3.60 -1.08 1.56
N GLY A 303 4.18 -2.27 1.67
CA GLY A 303 4.27 -3.20 0.55
C GLY A 303 3.00 -4.01 0.36
N SER A 304 2.77 -4.47 -0.85
CA SER A 304 1.70 -5.41 -1.17
C SER A 304 1.89 -6.73 -0.41
N VAL A 305 0.80 -7.24 0.11
CA VAL A 305 0.72 -8.61 0.63
C VAL A 305 -0.44 -9.28 -0.09
N ASN A 306 -0.16 -10.33 -0.84
CA ASN A 306 -1.20 -11.11 -1.47
C ASN A 306 -1.93 -12.01 -0.44
N SER A 307 -3.05 -12.58 -0.83
CA SER A 307 -3.87 -13.47 0.01
C SER A 307 -3.10 -14.68 0.57
N SER A 308 -1.98 -15.07 -0.04
CA SER A 308 -1.07 -16.12 0.46
C SER A 308 -0.01 -15.60 1.45
N GLY A 309 -0.03 -14.31 1.81
CA GLY A 309 0.92 -13.72 2.75
C GLY A 309 2.30 -13.37 2.15
N HIS A 310 2.48 -13.55 0.85
CA HIS A 310 3.72 -13.18 0.17
C HIS A 310 3.78 -11.68 -0.05
N GLN A 311 4.89 -11.08 0.36
CA GLN A 311 5.14 -9.65 0.16
C GLN A 311 5.86 -9.43 -1.17
N SER A 312 5.19 -8.76 -2.10
CA SER A 312 5.79 -8.29 -3.35
C SER A 312 6.17 -6.82 -3.19
N VAL A 313 7.45 -6.52 -3.27
CA VAL A 313 7.99 -5.15 -3.27
C VAL A 313 9.25 -5.13 -4.09
N ASN A 314 9.38 -4.16 -4.97
CA ASN A 314 10.57 -3.95 -5.78
C ASN A 314 11.83 -3.91 -4.90
N PRO A 315 12.83 -4.80 -5.14
CA PRO A 315 14.03 -4.91 -4.29
C PRO A 315 14.85 -3.62 -4.22
N TRP A 316 14.91 -2.86 -5.31
CA TRP A 316 15.61 -1.58 -5.38
C TRP A 316 14.98 -0.55 -4.42
N PHE A 317 13.64 -0.39 -4.47
CA PHE A 317 12.92 0.48 -3.55
C PHE A 317 13.04 0.02 -2.11
N ARG A 318 12.93 -1.29 -1.85
CA ARG A 318 13.09 -1.85 -0.50
C ARG A 318 14.43 -1.46 0.11
N GLN A 319 15.53 -1.54 -0.65
CA GLN A 319 16.84 -1.14 -0.17
C GLN A 319 16.93 0.38 0.03
N LYS A 320 16.53 1.17 -0.96
CA LYS A 320 16.56 2.64 -0.90
C LYS A 320 15.75 3.22 0.27
N LEU A 321 14.55 2.70 0.51
CA LEU A 321 13.70 3.12 1.62
C LEU A 321 14.26 2.69 2.98
N LYS A 322 14.91 1.53 3.05
CA LYS A 322 15.64 1.10 4.25
C LYS A 322 16.80 2.05 4.55
N ASP A 323 17.57 2.42 3.54
CA ASP A 323 18.71 3.34 3.68
C ASP A 323 18.25 4.76 4.06
N LEU A 324 17.05 5.17 3.65
CA LEU A 324 16.41 6.41 4.04
C LEU A 324 15.90 6.39 5.50
N GLY A 325 15.92 5.25 6.17
CA GLY A 325 15.38 5.09 7.53
C GLY A 325 13.88 4.84 7.61
N THR A 326 13.22 4.60 6.47
CA THR A 326 11.79 4.28 6.37
C THR A 326 11.60 2.90 5.72
N PRO A 327 11.89 1.80 6.43
CA PRO A 327 11.78 0.47 5.84
C PRO A 327 10.33 0.15 5.46
N VAL A 328 10.16 -0.56 4.34
CA VAL A 328 8.83 -0.98 3.89
C VAL A 328 8.22 -1.94 4.91
N ILE A 329 7.05 -1.58 5.43
CA ILE A 329 6.28 -2.45 6.30
C ILE A 329 5.41 -3.40 5.46
N SER A 330 5.11 -4.58 6.02
CA SER A 330 4.18 -5.50 5.34
C SER A 330 2.77 -4.92 5.37
N GLY A 331 2.02 -5.11 4.27
CA GLY A 331 0.65 -4.64 4.12
C GLY A 331 -0.38 -5.25 5.07
N HIS A 332 0.06 -5.98 6.11
CA HIS A 332 -0.84 -6.44 7.15
C HIS A 332 -1.39 -5.25 7.93
N ILE A 333 -2.69 -5.08 7.86
CA ILE A 333 -3.43 -3.95 8.44
C ILE A 333 -3.10 -3.69 9.91
N ARG A 334 -2.84 -4.75 10.69
CA ARG A 334 -2.47 -4.63 12.12
C ARG A 334 -1.15 -3.88 12.34
N LYS A 335 -0.16 -4.08 11.46
CA LYS A 335 1.10 -3.32 11.53
C LYS A 335 0.88 -1.86 11.17
N LEU A 336 0.11 -1.59 10.13
CA LEU A 336 -0.22 -0.23 9.74
C LEU A 336 -0.98 0.51 10.85
N VAL A 337 -1.98 -0.13 11.46
CA VAL A 337 -2.69 0.41 12.63
C VAL A 337 -1.73 0.73 13.77
N PHE A 338 -0.76 -0.15 14.07
CA PHE A 338 0.23 0.05 15.13
C PHE A 338 1.13 1.28 14.85
N GLU A 339 1.65 1.42 13.62
CA GLU A 339 2.48 2.57 13.22
C GLU A 339 1.71 3.89 13.25
N LEU A 340 0.46 3.88 12.79
CA LEU A 340 -0.40 5.06 12.83
C LEU A 340 -0.79 5.44 14.27
N LYS A 341 -1.02 4.44 15.14
CA LYS A 341 -1.23 4.67 16.58
C LYS A 341 -0.08 5.45 17.21
N ASN A 342 1.15 5.01 16.97
CA ASN A 342 2.35 5.63 17.54
C ASN A 342 2.52 7.09 17.10
N PHE A 343 1.96 7.46 15.96
CA PHE A 343 1.97 8.84 15.49
C PHE A 343 0.83 9.68 16.10
N LEU A 344 -0.34 9.08 16.27
CA LEU A 344 -1.53 9.78 16.79
C LEU A 344 -1.53 9.86 18.33
N ALA A 345 -0.75 9.03 19.01
CA ALA A 345 -0.55 9.05 20.47
C ALA A 345 0.45 10.12 20.89
#